data_fd9c31c2dee4640ca7d3897b5d96f713
#
_entry.id   fd9c31c2dee4640ca7d3897b5d96f713
#
_cell.length_a   1.000
_cell.length_b   1.000
_cell.length_c   1.000
_cell.angle_alpha   90.00
_cell.angle_beta   90.00
_cell.angle_gamma   90.00
#
_symmetry.space_group_name_H-M   'P 1'
#
loop_
_entity.id
_entity.type
_entity.pdbx_description
1 polymer ?
#
loop_
_entity_poly.entity_id
_entity_poly.type
_entity_poly.pdbx_seq_one_letter_code
_entity_poly.pdbx_strand_id
1 'polypeptide(L)'
;LKILIVDDSSTMRRIIINTLSRIGYSDVVEAEHGKAGLEKLGQGGVEMIITDWNMPEMDGLEFVTTVRTSNPSIPILMVTTNAAKEDIVAALQAGVNNYVVKPFTPDTLKEKIESLLG
;
A
#
# COMPACT_ATOMS: atom_id res chain seq x y z
N LEU A 1 -5.74 13.74 -5.04
CA LEU A 1 -5.01 12.84 -4.14
C LEU A 1 -4.18 11.84 -4.94
N LYS A 2 -2.88 11.87 -4.76
CA LYS A 2 -1.97 10.97 -5.48
C LYS A 2 -1.64 9.75 -4.63
N ILE A 3 -1.89 8.55 -5.16
CA ILE A 3 -1.71 7.28 -4.45
C ILE A 3 -0.60 6.47 -5.11
N LEU A 4 0.37 6.02 -4.30
CA LEU A 4 1.42 5.10 -4.76
C LEU A 4 0.98 3.66 -4.46
N ILE A 5 1.05 2.81 -5.48
CA ILE A 5 0.72 1.39 -5.37
C ILE A 5 1.99 0.58 -5.58
N VAL A 6 2.40 -0.19 -4.57
CA VAL A 6 3.62 -1.00 -4.59
C VAL A 6 3.25 -2.48 -4.49
N ASP A 7 3.43 -3.21 -5.57
CA ASP A 7 3.13 -4.65 -5.64
C ASP A 7 3.86 -5.22 -6.84
N ASP A 8 4.49 -6.39 -6.71
CA ASP A 8 5.22 -7.01 -7.80
C ASP A 8 4.30 -7.65 -8.85
N SER A 9 3.01 -7.82 -8.54
CA SER A 9 2.02 -8.34 -9.46
C SER A 9 1.34 -7.23 -10.24
N SER A 10 1.55 -7.17 -11.55
CA SER A 10 0.88 -6.20 -12.41
C SER A 10 -0.63 -6.40 -12.42
N THR A 11 -1.09 -7.65 -12.32
CA THR A 11 -2.52 -7.98 -12.24
C THR A 11 -3.13 -7.39 -10.97
N MET A 12 -2.45 -7.53 -9.84
CA MET A 12 -2.95 -6.99 -8.58
C MET A 12 -2.96 -5.46 -8.60
N ARG A 13 -1.91 -4.83 -9.13
CA ARG A 13 -1.90 -3.37 -9.30
C ARG A 13 -3.11 -2.89 -10.10
N ARG A 14 -3.44 -3.60 -11.18
CA ARG A 14 -4.60 -3.26 -12.01
C ARG A 14 -5.92 -3.37 -11.25
N ILE A 15 -6.07 -4.41 -10.43
CA ILE A 15 -7.27 -4.60 -9.60
C ILE A 15 -7.42 -3.42 -8.62
N ILE A 16 -6.34 -3.06 -7.97
CA ILE A 16 -6.34 -1.94 -7.02
C ILE A 16 -6.65 -0.62 -7.72
N ILE A 17 -6.01 -0.37 -8.87
CA ILE A 17 -6.23 0.84 -9.67
C ILE A 17 -7.71 0.94 -10.09
N ASN A 18 -8.29 -0.17 -10.57
CA ASN A 18 -9.69 -0.17 -10.99
C ASN A 18 -10.62 0.13 -9.80
N THR A 19 -10.33 -0.41 -8.64
CA THR A 19 -11.12 -0.14 -7.43
C THR A 19 -11.02 1.33 -7.05
N LEU A 20 -9.81 1.90 -7.07
CA LEU A 20 -9.58 3.32 -6.77
C LEU A 20 -10.33 4.21 -7.76
N SER A 21 -10.27 3.88 -9.04
CA SER A 21 -10.97 4.64 -10.08
C SER A 21 -12.47 4.70 -9.85
N ARG A 22 -13.06 3.58 -9.42
CA ARG A 22 -14.51 3.50 -9.14
C ARG A 22 -14.95 4.39 -7.99
N ILE A 23 -14.06 4.66 -7.04
CA ILE A 23 -14.37 5.53 -5.90
C ILE A 23 -13.82 6.94 -6.04
N GLY A 24 -13.36 7.28 -7.25
CA GLY A 24 -13.01 8.66 -7.60
C GLY A 24 -11.53 9.01 -7.51
N TYR A 25 -10.64 8.02 -7.32
CA TYR A 25 -9.19 8.25 -7.25
C TYR A 25 -8.50 7.71 -8.48
N SER A 26 -8.10 8.58 -9.39
CA SER A 26 -7.46 8.19 -10.66
C SER A 26 -6.00 8.63 -10.77
N ASP A 27 -5.50 9.44 -9.83
CA ASP A 27 -4.10 9.88 -9.84
C ASP A 27 -3.25 8.87 -9.08
N VAL A 28 -2.74 7.88 -9.80
CA VAL A 28 -1.99 6.76 -9.22
C VAL A 28 -0.60 6.65 -9.83
N VAL A 29 0.35 6.18 -9.01
CA VAL A 29 1.71 5.87 -9.44
C VAL A 29 1.99 4.43 -9.04
N GLU A 30 2.64 3.66 -9.90
CA GLU A 30 2.93 2.25 -9.66
C GLU A 30 4.41 1.99 -9.42
N ALA A 31 4.71 1.01 -8.56
CA ALA A 31 6.05 0.50 -8.35
C ALA A 31 5.98 -1.01 -8.18
N GLU A 32 7.00 -1.71 -8.66
CA GLU A 32 7.05 -3.18 -8.65
C GLU A 32 7.63 -3.77 -7.36
N HIS A 33 8.34 -2.97 -6.59
CA HIS A 33 8.96 -3.38 -5.32
C HIS A 33 9.29 -2.15 -4.47
N GLY A 34 9.77 -2.40 -3.24
CA GLY A 34 10.01 -1.34 -2.28
C GLY A 34 11.01 -0.28 -2.74
N LYS A 35 12.10 -0.69 -3.41
CA LYS A 35 13.09 0.28 -3.91
C LYS A 35 12.50 1.22 -4.95
N ALA A 36 11.75 0.68 -5.91
CA ALA A 36 11.05 1.50 -6.90
C ALA A 36 10.01 2.41 -6.23
N GLY A 37 9.35 1.91 -5.18
CA GLY A 37 8.42 2.69 -4.38
C GLY A 37 9.08 3.89 -3.72
N LEU A 38 10.26 3.71 -3.15
CA LEU A 38 11.02 4.81 -2.54
C LEU A 38 11.42 5.86 -3.58
N GLU A 39 11.81 5.43 -4.78
CA GLU A 39 12.12 6.36 -5.88
C GLU A 39 10.91 7.20 -6.26
N LYS A 40 9.73 6.57 -6.36
CA LYS A 40 8.48 7.28 -6.68
C LYS A 40 8.11 8.27 -5.57
N LEU A 41 8.29 7.90 -4.31
CA LEU A 41 8.07 8.81 -3.19
C LEU A 41 9.01 10.02 -3.25
N GLY A 42 10.27 9.79 -3.64
CA GLY A 42 11.26 10.85 -3.78
C GLY A 42 10.91 11.89 -4.82
N GLN A 43 10.04 11.55 -5.78
CA GLN A 43 9.56 12.49 -6.79
C GLN A 43 8.52 13.46 -6.23
N GLY A 44 7.99 13.19 -5.05
CA GLY A 44 7.06 14.08 -4.36
C GLY A 44 5.59 13.94 -4.76
N GLY A 45 4.72 14.50 -3.95
CA GLY A 45 3.30 14.59 -4.22
C GLY A 45 2.47 13.38 -3.83
N VAL A 46 3.07 12.28 -3.38
CA VAL A 46 2.33 11.10 -2.93
C VAL A 46 1.69 11.37 -1.57
N GLU A 47 0.40 11.09 -1.47
CA GLU A 47 -0.40 11.39 -0.29
C GLU A 47 -0.97 10.15 0.40
N MET A 48 -0.86 8.98 -0.22
CA MET A 48 -1.25 7.70 0.34
C MET A 48 -0.43 6.59 -0.31
N ILE A 49 -0.16 5.51 0.44
CA ILE A 49 0.55 4.34 -0.06
C ILE A 49 -0.31 3.09 0.13
N ILE A 50 -0.39 2.26 -0.91
CA ILE A 50 -0.95 0.91 -0.84
C ILE A 50 0.17 -0.04 -1.23
N THR A 51 0.59 -0.93 -0.34
CA THR A 51 1.74 -1.81 -0.58
C THR A 51 1.43 -3.26 -0.24
N ASP A 52 2.03 -4.18 -0.99
CA ASP A 52 2.11 -5.59 -0.60
C ASP A 52 3.27 -5.77 0.37
N TRP A 53 3.37 -6.94 0.98
CA TRP A 53 4.48 -7.36 1.85
C TRP A 53 5.52 -8.16 1.07
N ASN A 54 5.08 -9.19 0.33
CA ASN A 54 5.98 -10.15 -0.32
C ASN A 54 6.40 -9.62 -1.69
N MET A 55 7.57 -8.99 -1.74
CA MET A 55 8.13 -8.39 -2.95
C MET A 55 9.62 -8.68 -3.04
N PRO A 56 10.19 -8.77 -4.25
CA PRO A 56 11.63 -8.93 -4.40
C PRO A 56 12.40 -7.67 -3.98
N GLU A 57 13.69 -7.80 -3.74
CA GLU A 57 14.65 -6.76 -3.41
C GLU A 57 14.41 -6.08 -2.07
N MET A 58 13.24 -5.49 -1.85
CA MET A 58 12.85 -4.89 -0.58
C MET A 58 11.39 -5.24 -0.33
N ASP A 59 11.11 -5.99 0.75
CA ASP A 59 9.74 -6.37 1.08
C ASP A 59 8.96 -5.19 1.67
N GLY A 60 7.64 -5.40 1.83
CA GLY A 60 6.75 -4.35 2.29
C GLY A 60 7.05 -3.86 3.70
N LEU A 61 7.53 -4.74 4.58
CA LEU A 61 7.85 -4.35 5.96
C LEU A 61 9.05 -3.42 5.99
N GLU A 62 10.12 -3.76 5.26
CA GLU A 62 11.30 -2.91 5.11
C GLU A 62 10.94 -1.58 4.45
N PHE A 63 10.09 -1.64 3.43
CA PHE A 63 9.63 -0.45 2.71
C PHE A 63 8.89 0.50 3.65
N VAL A 64 7.92 -0.01 4.42
CA VAL A 64 7.15 0.80 5.38
C VAL A 64 8.05 1.39 6.45
N THR A 65 8.95 0.58 7.01
CA THR A 65 9.90 1.04 8.03
C THR A 65 10.76 2.20 7.50
N THR A 66 11.24 2.06 6.27
CA THR A 66 12.05 3.10 5.61
C THR A 66 11.23 4.37 5.37
N VAL A 67 10.00 4.23 4.87
CA VAL A 67 9.10 5.38 4.66
C VAL A 67 8.89 6.13 5.97
N ARG A 68 8.68 5.41 7.07
CA ARG A 68 8.40 6.03 8.37
C ARG A 68 9.57 6.82 8.95
N THR A 69 10.80 6.55 8.51
CA THR A 69 11.94 7.35 8.96
C THR A 69 11.88 8.80 8.45
N SER A 70 11.24 9.03 7.30
CA SER A 70 11.14 10.35 6.69
C SER A 70 9.72 10.91 6.65
N ASN A 71 8.70 10.05 6.76
CA ASN A 71 7.31 10.49 6.74
C ASN A 71 6.48 9.68 7.75
N PRO A 72 6.31 10.20 8.98
CA PRO A 72 5.58 9.49 10.02
C PRO A 72 4.07 9.52 9.87
N SER A 73 3.52 10.33 8.98
CA SER A 73 2.08 10.60 8.93
C SER A 73 1.35 10.13 7.67
N ILE A 74 2.05 9.78 6.60
CA ILE A 74 1.38 9.37 5.36
C ILE A 74 0.55 8.10 5.59
N PRO A 75 -0.73 8.04 5.16
CA PRO A 75 -1.53 6.83 5.32
C PRO A 75 -0.96 5.68 4.51
N ILE A 76 -0.80 4.52 5.14
CA ILE A 76 -0.31 3.30 4.48
C ILE A 76 -1.30 2.16 4.71
N LEU A 77 -1.76 1.57 3.61
CA LEU A 77 -2.58 0.36 3.61
C LEU A 77 -1.74 -0.80 3.09
N MET A 78 -1.65 -1.89 3.84
CA MET A 78 -0.98 -3.10 3.38
C MET A 78 -2.00 -4.09 2.85
N VAL A 79 -1.78 -4.61 1.63
CA VAL A 79 -2.65 -5.57 0.96
C VAL A 79 -1.80 -6.79 0.61
N THR A 80 -2.00 -7.90 1.32
CA THR A 80 -1.11 -9.06 1.22
C THR A 80 -1.82 -10.38 1.53
N THR A 81 -1.19 -11.49 1.14
CA THR A 81 -1.66 -12.83 1.49
C THR A 81 -1.27 -13.25 2.91
N ASN A 82 -0.38 -12.50 3.57
CA ASN A 82 0.04 -12.81 4.95
C ASN A 82 -1.11 -12.56 5.92
N ALA A 83 -1.72 -13.63 6.43
CA ALA A 83 -2.94 -13.55 7.26
C ALA A 83 -2.69 -13.93 8.72
N ALA A 84 -1.48 -14.34 9.09
CA ALA A 84 -1.16 -14.72 10.46
C ALA A 84 -1.23 -13.48 11.38
N LYS A 85 -1.73 -13.70 12.59
CA LYS A 85 -1.86 -12.63 13.58
C LYS A 85 -0.53 -11.93 13.85
N GLU A 86 0.56 -12.69 13.91
CA GLU A 86 1.92 -12.17 14.14
C GLU A 86 2.34 -11.23 13.01
N ASP A 87 1.96 -11.55 11.78
CA ASP A 87 2.28 -10.73 10.62
C ASP A 87 1.51 -9.40 10.65
N ILE A 88 0.23 -9.46 10.97
CA ILE A 88 -0.60 -8.27 11.08
C ILE A 88 -0.06 -7.34 12.17
N VAL A 89 0.30 -7.91 13.34
CA VAL A 89 0.89 -7.14 14.44
C VAL A 89 2.21 -6.50 14.01
N ALA A 90 3.09 -7.26 13.34
CA ALA A 90 4.37 -6.75 12.88
C ALA A 90 4.19 -5.59 11.90
N ALA A 91 3.23 -5.69 10.99
CA ALA A 91 2.94 -4.63 10.01
C ALA A 91 2.45 -3.36 10.72
N LEU A 92 1.54 -3.49 11.65
CA LEU A 92 1.03 -2.35 12.42
C LEU A 92 2.14 -1.70 13.25
N GLN A 93 3.00 -2.49 13.87
CA GLN A 93 4.15 -1.98 14.62
C GLN A 93 5.16 -1.26 13.72
N ALA A 94 5.31 -1.70 12.48
CA ALA A 94 6.18 -1.05 11.51
C ALA A 94 5.63 0.30 11.04
N GLY A 95 4.35 0.56 11.22
CA GLY A 95 3.73 1.84 10.91
C GLY A 95 2.62 1.79 9.86
N VAL A 96 2.14 0.60 9.50
CA VAL A 96 0.97 0.43 8.62
C VAL A 96 -0.29 0.88 9.37
N ASN A 97 -1.14 1.64 8.70
CA ASN A 97 -2.37 2.16 9.32
C ASN A 97 -3.53 1.16 9.28
N ASN A 98 -3.59 0.33 8.24
CA ASN A 98 -4.61 -0.70 8.13
C ASN A 98 -4.11 -1.85 7.25
N TYR A 99 -4.85 -2.95 7.20
CA TYR A 99 -4.40 -4.21 6.63
C TYR A 99 -5.54 -4.92 5.91
N VAL A 100 -5.29 -5.42 4.71
CA VAL A 100 -6.26 -6.20 3.92
C VAL A 100 -5.60 -7.50 3.49
N VAL A 101 -6.27 -8.62 3.73
CA VAL A 101 -5.77 -9.95 3.35
C VAL A 101 -6.34 -10.34 1.99
N LYS A 102 -5.46 -10.79 1.09
CA LYS A 102 -5.85 -11.35 -0.21
C LYS A 102 -6.32 -12.80 -0.04
N PRO A 103 -7.35 -13.25 -0.75
CA PRO A 103 -8.19 -12.49 -1.66
C PRO A 103 -9.16 -11.58 -0.92
N PHE A 104 -9.48 -10.44 -1.50
CA PHE A 104 -10.43 -9.48 -0.93
C PHE A 104 -11.54 -9.19 -1.94
N THR A 105 -12.66 -8.61 -1.46
CA THR A 105 -13.69 -8.09 -2.34
C THR A 105 -13.41 -6.60 -2.63
N PRO A 106 -13.88 -6.07 -3.76
CA PRO A 106 -13.76 -4.63 -4.02
C PRO A 106 -14.37 -3.77 -2.92
N ASP A 107 -15.48 -4.21 -2.32
CA ASP A 107 -16.12 -3.49 -1.23
C ASP A 107 -15.24 -3.41 0.02
N THR A 108 -14.57 -4.50 0.37
CA THR A 108 -13.63 -4.52 1.51
C THR A 108 -12.49 -3.55 1.28
N LEU A 109 -11.89 -3.58 0.10
CA LEU A 109 -10.79 -2.68 -0.24
C LEU A 109 -11.26 -1.22 -0.20
N LYS A 110 -12.41 -0.94 -0.77
CA LYS A 110 -13.03 0.39 -0.75
C LYS A 110 -13.23 0.91 0.67
N GLU A 111 -13.81 0.09 1.55
CA GLU A 111 -14.04 0.46 2.95
C GLU A 111 -12.73 0.84 3.65
N LYS A 112 -11.67 0.04 3.46
CA LYS A 112 -10.38 0.29 4.09
C LYS A 112 -9.73 1.57 3.58
N ILE A 113 -9.80 1.81 2.27
CA ILE A 113 -9.26 3.03 1.67
C ILE A 113 -10.02 4.25 2.19
N GLU A 114 -11.34 4.19 2.19
CA GLU A 114 -12.17 5.31 2.66
C GLU A 114 -11.95 5.60 4.15
N SER A 115 -11.74 4.56 4.96
CA SER A 115 -11.48 4.75 6.40
C SER A 115 -10.15 5.47 6.66
N LEU A 116 -9.17 5.30 5.79
CA LEU A 116 -7.86 5.96 5.93
C LEU A 116 -7.89 7.41 5.43
N LEU A 117 -8.73 7.71 4.47
CA LEU A 117 -8.81 9.03 3.83
C LEU A 117 -9.92 9.90 4.41
N GLY A 118 -10.89 9.25 5.01
CA GLY A 118 -12.05 9.92 5.57
C GLY A 118 -11.88 10.46 6.91
#